data_9ee3f7066d2cba32bfae8ddebf4ad70d
#
_entry.id   9ee3f7066d2cba32bfae8ddebf4ad70d
#
_cell.length_a   1.000
_cell.length_b   1.000
_cell.length_c   1.000
_cell.angle_alpha   90.00
_cell.angle_beta   90.00
_cell.angle_gamma   90.00
#
_symmetry.space_group_name_H-M   'P 1'
#
loop_
_entity.id
_entity.type
_entity.pdbx_description
1 polymer ?
#
loop_
_entity_poly.entity_id
_entity_poly.type
_entity_poly.pdbx_seq_one_letter_code
_entity_poly.pdbx_strand_id
1 'polypeptide(L)'
;MPVRDLLDLGMVVGLGTDSLASSESLNFLDEIRAAEEMLVDVSREELLRMATRGGAATVGMDCGVIDKGRPADLIGFRLRGQFGDWYSVPFESERDRVDFVMLDGEKVL
;
A
#
# COMPACT_ATOMS: atom_id res chain seq x y z
N MET A 1 17.82 -1.08 -8.17
CA MET A 1 17.18 -2.00 -9.15
C MET A 1 16.05 -1.28 -9.85
N PRO A 2 15.99 -1.33 -11.16
CA PRO A 2 14.98 -0.59 -11.92
C PRO A 2 13.60 -1.25 -11.79
N VAL A 3 12.80 -0.75 -10.87
CA VAL A 3 11.45 -1.28 -10.60
C VAL A 3 10.57 -1.21 -11.84
N ARG A 4 10.68 -0.12 -12.63
CA ARG A 4 9.92 0.02 -13.87
C ARG A 4 10.16 -1.17 -14.81
N ASP A 5 11.40 -1.58 -14.97
CA ASP A 5 11.75 -2.70 -15.84
C ASP A 5 11.16 -4.01 -15.31
N LEU A 6 11.16 -4.22 -14.00
CA LEU A 6 10.57 -5.42 -13.40
C LEU A 6 9.07 -5.48 -13.64
N LEU A 7 8.37 -4.35 -13.46
CA LEU A 7 6.94 -4.26 -13.72
C LEU A 7 6.61 -4.49 -15.20
N ASP A 8 7.40 -3.93 -16.09
CA ASP A 8 7.21 -4.09 -17.55
C ASP A 8 7.45 -5.54 -18.00
N LEU A 9 8.28 -6.28 -17.28
CA LEU A 9 8.49 -7.71 -17.51
C LEU A 9 7.39 -8.59 -16.92
N GLY A 10 6.38 -7.99 -16.29
CA GLY A 10 5.28 -8.72 -15.66
C GLY A 10 5.62 -9.34 -14.32
N MET A 11 6.70 -8.94 -13.69
CA MET A 11 7.08 -9.45 -12.37
C MET A 11 6.21 -8.84 -11.27
N VAL A 12 5.91 -9.64 -10.26
CA VAL A 12 5.21 -9.19 -9.07
C VAL A 12 6.21 -8.55 -8.13
N VAL A 13 5.97 -7.30 -7.79
CA VAL A 13 6.82 -6.52 -6.89
C VAL A 13 5.99 -6.07 -5.70
N GLY A 14 6.50 -6.27 -4.49
CA GLY A 14 5.86 -5.82 -3.27
C GLY A 14 6.65 -4.71 -2.59
N LEU A 15 5.97 -3.88 -1.84
CA LEU A 15 6.57 -2.93 -0.92
C LEU A 15 6.57 -3.52 0.49
N GLY A 16 7.61 -3.24 1.24
CA GLY A 16 7.69 -3.65 2.63
C GLY A 16 8.52 -2.66 3.44
N THR A 17 8.25 -2.62 4.74
CA THR A 17 9.12 -1.92 5.68
C THR A 17 10.31 -2.81 6.00
N ASP A 18 11.46 -2.19 6.20
CA ASP A 18 12.62 -2.88 6.76
C ASP A 18 12.58 -2.72 8.30
N SER A 19 13.67 -2.95 8.98
CA SER A 19 13.74 -2.73 10.42
C SER A 19 13.90 -1.24 10.76
N LEU A 20 13.65 -0.87 12.02
CA LEU A 20 13.95 0.48 12.50
C LEU A 20 15.44 0.83 12.42
N ALA A 21 16.30 -0.17 12.27
CA ALA A 21 17.73 0.05 12.09
C ALA A 21 18.05 0.64 10.71
N SER A 22 17.23 0.37 9.70
CA SER A 22 17.42 0.83 8.32
C SER A 22 16.29 1.72 7.81
N SER A 23 15.21 1.87 8.57
CA SER A 23 14.07 2.72 8.23
C SER A 23 13.75 3.63 9.41
N GLU A 24 13.39 4.88 9.14
CA GLU A 24 13.03 5.85 10.17
C GLU A 24 11.71 5.52 10.86
N SER A 25 10.85 4.74 10.23
CA SER A 25 9.51 4.45 10.71
C SER A 25 9.05 3.07 10.25
N LEU A 26 8.24 2.41 11.09
CA LEU A 26 7.51 1.20 10.70
C LEU A 26 6.10 1.53 10.21
N ASN A 27 5.73 2.80 10.11
CA ASN A 27 4.46 3.21 9.53
C ASN A 27 4.50 2.99 8.03
N PHE A 28 3.68 2.08 7.53
CA PHE A 28 3.68 1.68 6.12
C PHE A 28 3.27 2.83 5.18
N LEU A 29 2.49 3.79 5.66
CA LEU A 29 2.13 4.97 4.87
C LEU A 29 3.38 5.80 4.53
N ASP A 30 4.34 5.87 5.43
CA ASP A 30 5.61 6.55 5.17
C ASP A 30 6.40 5.82 4.09
N GLU A 31 6.36 4.49 4.07
CA GLU A 31 7.02 3.69 3.02
C GLU A 31 6.40 3.94 1.64
N ILE A 32 5.07 4.04 1.57
CA ILE A 32 4.39 4.34 0.31
C ILE A 32 4.81 5.71 -0.22
N ARG A 33 4.88 6.71 0.64
CA ARG A 33 5.30 8.07 0.27
C ARG A 33 6.76 8.11 -0.15
N ALA A 34 7.62 7.42 0.58
CA ALA A 34 9.04 7.33 0.23
C ALA A 34 9.23 6.65 -1.14
N ALA A 35 8.46 5.60 -1.40
CA ALA A 35 8.50 4.93 -2.70
C ALA A 35 8.07 5.85 -3.83
N GLU A 36 7.07 6.71 -3.63
CA GLU A 36 6.65 7.69 -4.62
C GLU A 36 7.79 8.66 -4.97
N GLU A 37 8.53 9.12 -3.97
CA GLU A 37 9.65 10.02 -4.19
C GLU A 37 10.82 9.36 -4.93
N MET A 38 11.07 8.09 -4.67
CA MET A 38 12.18 7.34 -5.27
C MET A 38 11.86 6.78 -6.65
N LEU A 39 10.61 6.39 -6.88
CA LEU A 39 10.19 5.68 -8.09
C LEU A 39 9.34 6.60 -8.97
N VAL A 40 10.00 7.59 -9.58
CA VAL A 40 9.33 8.65 -10.34
C VAL A 40 8.59 8.17 -11.59
N ASP A 41 8.93 6.99 -12.09
CA ASP A 41 8.32 6.38 -13.27
C ASP A 41 7.27 5.31 -12.94
N VAL A 42 6.87 5.23 -11.68
CA VAL A 42 5.84 4.29 -11.20
C VAL A 42 4.64 5.12 -10.71
N SER A 43 3.44 4.79 -11.19
CA SER A 43 2.23 5.52 -10.83
C SER A 43 1.77 5.21 -9.40
N ARG A 44 0.93 6.09 -8.85
CA ARG A 44 0.31 5.85 -7.53
C ARG A 44 -0.53 4.57 -7.52
N GLU A 45 -1.24 4.28 -8.60
CA GLU A 45 -1.98 3.03 -8.74
C GLU A 45 -1.05 1.83 -8.65
N GLU A 46 0.06 1.85 -9.37
CA GLU A 46 1.06 0.79 -9.34
C GLU A 46 1.68 0.65 -7.95
N LEU A 47 2.00 1.76 -7.30
CA LEU A 47 2.53 1.76 -5.92
C LEU A 47 1.56 1.13 -4.94
N LEU A 48 0.26 1.44 -5.05
CA LEU A 48 -0.75 0.84 -4.18
C LEU A 48 -0.92 -0.65 -4.46
N ARG A 49 -0.79 -1.09 -5.70
CA ARG A 49 -0.78 -2.52 -6.01
C ARG A 49 0.42 -3.22 -5.38
N MET A 50 1.59 -2.59 -5.41
CA MET A 50 2.78 -3.12 -4.75
C MET A 50 2.62 -3.18 -3.23
N ALA A 51 1.88 -2.23 -2.67
CA ALA A 51 1.61 -2.15 -1.23
C ALA A 51 0.53 -3.13 -0.74
N THR A 52 -0.30 -3.64 -1.64
CA THR A 52 -1.43 -4.51 -1.30
C THR A 52 -1.26 -5.90 -1.89
N ARG A 53 -1.78 -6.14 -3.08
CA ARG A 53 -1.75 -7.48 -3.70
C ARG A 53 -0.33 -7.95 -4.04
N GLY A 54 0.55 -7.05 -4.44
CA GLY A 54 1.94 -7.37 -4.71
C GLY A 54 2.67 -7.81 -3.45
N GLY A 55 2.53 -7.06 -2.37
CA GLY A 55 3.12 -7.41 -1.08
C GLY A 55 2.61 -8.75 -0.56
N ALA A 56 1.30 -8.98 -0.61
CA ALA A 56 0.70 -10.23 -0.18
C ALA A 56 1.23 -11.41 -1.00
N ALA A 57 1.30 -11.27 -2.32
CA ALA A 57 1.78 -12.31 -3.21
C ALA A 57 3.25 -12.68 -2.95
N THR A 58 4.10 -11.69 -2.65
CA THR A 58 5.53 -11.94 -2.39
C THR A 58 5.77 -12.73 -1.11
N VAL A 59 4.85 -12.67 -0.14
CA VAL A 59 4.96 -13.44 1.11
C VAL A 59 4.00 -14.65 1.14
N GLY A 60 3.32 -14.92 0.04
CA GLY A 60 2.44 -16.09 -0.07
C GLY A 60 1.12 -15.98 0.69
N MET A 61 0.63 -14.77 0.96
CA MET A 61 -0.63 -14.55 1.66
C MET A 61 -1.78 -14.35 0.68
N ASP A 62 -2.96 -14.84 1.03
CA ASP A 62 -4.18 -14.72 0.23
C ASP A 62 -5.02 -13.52 0.66
N CYS A 63 -4.41 -12.35 0.65
CA CYS A 63 -5.04 -11.07 0.99
C CYS A 63 -4.60 -10.00 -0.01
N GLY A 64 -4.93 -8.74 0.25
CA GLY A 64 -4.51 -7.60 -0.57
C GLY A 64 -5.46 -7.28 -1.70
N VAL A 65 -6.59 -7.96 -1.80
CA VAL A 65 -7.62 -7.71 -2.82
C VAL A 65 -8.99 -7.70 -2.15
N ILE A 66 -9.80 -6.72 -2.48
CA ILE A 66 -11.20 -6.65 -2.06
C ILE A 66 -12.02 -7.36 -3.12
N ASP A 67 -12.37 -8.61 -2.86
CA ASP A 67 -13.13 -9.42 -3.78
C ASP A 67 -13.93 -10.49 -3.03
N LYS A 68 -14.96 -11.01 -3.68
CA LYS A 68 -15.78 -12.07 -3.13
C LYS A 68 -14.93 -13.34 -2.89
N GLY A 69 -15.07 -13.92 -1.72
CA GLY A 69 -14.32 -15.13 -1.35
C GLY A 69 -12.93 -14.84 -0.80
N ARG A 70 -12.53 -13.58 -0.71
CA ARG A 70 -11.24 -13.18 -0.14
C ARG A 70 -11.38 -12.77 1.32
N PRO A 71 -10.32 -12.91 2.14
CA PRO A 71 -10.35 -12.42 3.52
C PRO A 71 -10.70 -10.93 3.57
N ALA A 72 -11.50 -10.53 4.54
CA ALA A 72 -11.85 -9.14 4.75
C ALA A 72 -10.78 -8.45 5.60
N ASP A 73 -9.63 -8.20 4.97
CA ASP A 73 -8.51 -7.43 5.53
C ASP A 73 -8.55 -6.05 4.87
N LEU A 74 -9.06 -5.08 5.60
CA LEU A 74 -9.38 -3.76 5.07
C LEU A 74 -8.81 -2.66 5.94
N ILE A 75 -8.40 -1.57 5.30
CA ILE A 75 -8.11 -0.32 6.00
C ILE A 75 -8.99 0.77 5.41
N GLY A 76 -9.32 1.76 6.22
CA GLY A 76 -10.15 2.87 5.78
C GLY A 76 -9.60 4.20 6.27
N PHE A 77 -9.79 5.20 5.47
CA PHE A 77 -9.40 6.58 5.77
C PHE A 77 -10.65 7.45 5.83
N ARG A 78 -10.74 8.29 6.86
CA ARG A 78 -11.77 9.31 6.91
C ARG A 78 -11.32 10.47 6.03
N LEU A 79 -12.06 10.72 4.97
CA LEU A 79 -11.74 11.78 4.03
C LEU A 79 -12.18 13.13 4.56
N ARG A 80 -11.33 14.13 4.37
CA ARG A 80 -11.63 15.53 4.56
C ARG A 80 -11.30 16.26 3.26
N GLY A 81 -12.26 16.98 2.71
CA GLY A 81 -12.11 17.67 1.44
C GLY A 81 -12.46 16.79 0.24
N GLN A 82 -12.06 17.23 -0.92
CA GLN A 82 -12.32 16.54 -2.18
C GLN A 82 -11.03 15.96 -2.74
N PHE A 83 -11.13 14.74 -3.24
CA PHE A 83 -10.02 14.06 -3.93
C PHE A 83 -10.45 13.82 -5.37
N GLY A 84 -9.61 14.22 -6.33
CA GLY A 84 -9.86 13.99 -7.73
C GLY A 84 -9.58 12.55 -8.17
N ASP A 85 -8.75 11.85 -7.42
CA ASP A 85 -8.30 10.49 -7.72
C ASP A 85 -8.21 9.69 -6.41
N TRP A 86 -8.93 8.59 -6.34
CA TRP A 86 -8.96 7.73 -5.16
C TRP A 86 -7.61 7.11 -4.83
N TYR A 87 -6.77 6.86 -5.85
CA TYR A 87 -5.42 6.35 -5.62
C TYR A 87 -4.52 7.34 -4.88
N SER A 88 -4.86 8.62 -4.91
CA SER A 88 -4.09 9.68 -4.24
C SER A 88 -4.31 9.74 -2.73
N VAL A 89 -5.39 9.15 -2.22
CA VAL A 89 -5.80 9.27 -0.81
C VAL A 89 -4.67 8.89 0.17
N PRO A 90 -4.02 7.72 0.05
CA PRO A 90 -2.96 7.36 0.99
C PRO A 90 -1.72 8.26 0.92
N PHE A 91 -1.52 8.95 -0.21
CA PHE A 91 -0.35 9.80 -0.44
C PHE A 91 -0.57 11.23 0.04
N GLU A 92 -1.81 11.74 -0.04
CA GLU A 92 -2.14 13.14 0.21
C GLU A 92 -2.90 13.35 1.51
N SER A 93 -3.21 12.28 2.22
CA SER A 93 -3.86 12.38 3.54
C SER A 93 -2.93 13.13 4.50
N GLU A 94 -3.45 14.15 5.18
CA GLU A 94 -2.71 14.88 6.21
C GLU A 94 -2.43 14.03 7.44
N ARG A 95 -3.04 12.86 7.51
CA ARG A 95 -2.91 11.97 8.66
C ARG A 95 -1.94 10.83 8.34
N ASP A 96 -1.04 10.59 9.27
CA ASP A 96 -0.09 9.48 9.20
C ASP A 96 -0.70 8.19 9.76
N ARG A 97 -2.02 8.05 9.72
CA ARG A 97 -2.70 6.89 10.29
C ARG A 97 -3.97 6.55 9.54
N VAL A 98 -4.32 5.28 9.60
CA VAL A 98 -5.63 4.77 9.17
C VAL A 98 -6.67 5.02 10.25
N ASP A 99 -7.91 5.28 9.84
CA ASP A 99 -9.04 5.52 10.74
C ASP A 99 -9.83 4.25 11.02
N PHE A 100 -9.67 3.22 10.19
CA PHE A 100 -10.40 1.97 10.28
C PHE A 100 -9.49 0.81 9.88
N VAL A 101 -9.52 -0.27 10.65
CA VAL A 101 -8.81 -1.50 10.34
C VAL A 101 -9.74 -2.68 10.63
N MET A 102 -9.82 -3.59 9.66
CA MET A 102 -10.54 -4.85 9.79
C MET A 102 -9.58 -5.99 9.42
N LEU A 103 -9.51 -7.01 10.23
CA LEU A 103 -8.72 -8.20 9.95
C LEU A 103 -9.62 -9.42 9.99
N ASP A 104 -9.65 -10.16 8.91
CA ASP A 104 -10.44 -11.37 8.74
C ASP A 104 -11.92 -11.18 9.14
N GLY A 105 -12.46 -10.03 8.72
CA GLY A 105 -13.85 -9.68 9.00
C GLY A 105 -14.12 -9.07 10.36
N GLU A 106 -13.11 -8.93 11.21
CA GLU A 106 -13.25 -8.36 12.54
C GLU A 106 -12.65 -6.96 12.62
N LYS A 107 -13.45 -6.00 13.09
CA LYS A 107 -12.98 -4.64 13.29
C LYS A 107 -12.02 -4.59 14.48
N VAL A 108 -10.81 -4.07 14.24
CA VAL A 108 -9.78 -3.92 15.28
C VAL A 108 -9.42 -2.46 15.57
N LEU A 109 -9.89 -1.53 14.75
CA LEU A 109 -9.70 -0.10 14.96
C LEU A 109 -10.89 0.68 14.39
#